data_690f64234dc3e3fd31429a4b969600ca
#
_entry.id   690f64234dc3e3fd31429a4b969600ca
#
_cell.length_a   1.000
_cell.length_b   1.000
_cell.length_c   1.000
_cell.angle_alpha   90.00
_cell.angle_beta   90.00
_cell.angle_gamma   90.00
#
_symmetry.space_group_name_H-M   'P 1'
#
loop_
_entity.id
_entity.type
_entity.pdbx_description
1 polymer ?
#
loop_
_entity_poly.entity_id
_entity_poly.type
_entity_poly.pdbx_seq_one_letter_code
_entity_poly.pdbx_strand_id
1 'polypeptide(L)'
;MLVNVMRFSFRQPIALLTLAGLISSAQAQSSSNGIAAVVNGNVITKSEVRDAVTAQEQMLRFQLQNDPAALQRELANLRATALDSLVDRELVLAEFKRLGAVMKAQWVDDDVNGIIRDSFKGDRDAFVKELAQTGMTVKKFRELREKMMIVQAMRGKQAADQPPATPNEVQDYYSKNVAQWRSGDMIKISTITIPKFSAGAASNSESQRKLAQEIRGKLLKGADFATTAKSYSQDSHAEDGGAWDWMGKEQMKPSIASVAFNLKTGGISDVINDQEAYIIIACDAIKYGNAKPLKEMRPEIERAISSEKSKAVIDNWMDGLRKRSVIKKYGY
;
A
#
# COMPACT_ATOMS: atom_id res chain seq x y z
N MET A 1 -32.36 17.59 -22.02
CA MET A 1 -31.08 17.67 -21.33
C MET A 1 -30.59 16.22 -21.06
N LEU A 2 -29.72 15.75 -21.94
CA LEU A 2 -29.31 14.35 -21.98
C LEU A 2 -28.20 14.11 -20.92
N VAL A 3 -28.52 13.31 -19.92
CA VAL A 3 -27.54 12.84 -18.93
C VAL A 3 -26.72 11.71 -19.57
N ASN A 4 -25.50 12.04 -19.96
CA ASN A 4 -24.53 11.06 -20.46
C ASN A 4 -24.08 10.18 -19.30
N VAL A 5 -24.54 8.92 -19.28
CA VAL A 5 -24.16 7.92 -18.28
C VAL A 5 -22.83 7.31 -18.71
N MET A 6 -21.75 7.76 -18.08
CA MET A 6 -20.43 7.16 -18.23
C MET A 6 -20.43 5.76 -17.58
N ARG A 7 -20.36 4.72 -18.41
CA ARG A 7 -20.16 3.33 -17.96
C ARG A 7 -18.72 3.15 -17.50
N PHE A 8 -18.49 3.18 -16.20
CA PHE A 8 -17.21 2.74 -15.61
C PHE A 8 -17.23 1.23 -15.39
N SER A 9 -16.44 0.52 -16.17
CA SER A 9 -16.19 -0.91 -16.00
C SER A 9 -15.02 -1.12 -15.04
N PHE A 10 -15.30 -1.46 -13.78
CA PHE A 10 -14.29 -1.75 -12.77
C PHE A 10 -14.08 -3.27 -12.72
N ARG A 11 -13.05 -3.76 -13.42
CA ARG A 11 -12.57 -5.13 -13.31
C ARG A 11 -11.50 -5.19 -12.21
N GLN A 12 -11.89 -5.54 -11.00
CA GLN A 12 -10.95 -6.09 -10.04
C GLN A 12 -11.28 -7.58 -9.84
N PRO A 13 -10.32 -8.49 -10.00
CA PRO A 13 -10.55 -9.90 -9.72
C PRO A 13 -10.69 -10.10 -8.21
N ILE A 14 -11.83 -10.62 -7.79
CA ILE A 14 -12.01 -11.18 -6.45
C ILE A 14 -11.21 -12.49 -6.42
N ALA A 15 -10.08 -12.48 -5.73
CA ALA A 15 -9.32 -13.69 -5.48
C ALA A 15 -10.14 -14.61 -4.55
N LEU A 16 -10.69 -15.68 -5.13
CA LEU A 16 -11.30 -16.78 -4.38
C LEU A 16 -10.19 -17.58 -3.70
N LEU A 17 -10.07 -17.46 -2.38
CA LEU A 17 -9.29 -18.37 -1.55
C LEU A 17 -10.21 -19.54 -1.13
N THR A 18 -9.95 -20.72 -1.70
CA THR A 18 -10.52 -21.99 -1.24
C THR A 18 -9.89 -22.36 0.11
N LEU A 19 -10.69 -22.34 1.18
CA LEU A 19 -10.28 -22.79 2.51
C LEU A 19 -10.85 -24.19 2.75
N ALA A 20 -9.98 -25.19 2.77
CA ALA A 20 -10.31 -26.55 3.23
C ALA A 20 -10.51 -26.57 4.74
N GLY A 21 -11.56 -27.26 5.19
CA GLY A 21 -12.06 -27.23 6.54
C GLY A 21 -11.14 -27.80 7.62
N LEU A 22 -11.21 -27.16 8.78
CA LEU A 22 -10.95 -27.77 10.10
C LEU A 22 -12.14 -27.43 10.99
N ILE A 23 -12.88 -28.48 11.37
CA ILE A 23 -13.96 -28.40 12.34
C ILE A 23 -13.31 -28.16 13.70
N SER A 24 -13.34 -26.94 14.19
CA SER A 24 -13.04 -26.60 15.58
C SER A 24 -14.31 -26.12 16.25
N SER A 25 -14.65 -26.78 17.35
CA SER A 25 -15.74 -26.53 18.27
C SER A 25 -16.03 -25.03 18.45
N ALA A 26 -17.23 -24.63 18.05
CA ALA A 26 -17.76 -23.29 18.26
C ALA A 26 -17.96 -23.06 19.77
N GLN A 27 -16.99 -22.50 20.45
CA GLN A 27 -17.27 -21.69 21.62
C GLN A 27 -17.93 -20.41 21.10
N ALA A 28 -19.23 -20.31 21.33
CA ALA A 28 -19.99 -19.07 21.16
C ALA A 28 -19.41 -18.03 22.13
N GLN A 29 -18.36 -17.34 21.72
CA GLN A 29 -18.01 -16.05 22.31
C GLN A 29 -19.17 -15.13 21.96
N SER A 30 -20.00 -14.83 22.94
CA SER A 30 -20.88 -13.67 22.95
C SER A 30 -19.98 -12.42 22.87
N SER A 31 -19.45 -12.11 21.70
CA SER A 31 -18.76 -10.84 21.45
C SER A 31 -19.82 -9.76 21.64
N SER A 32 -19.78 -9.05 22.77
CA SER A 32 -20.63 -7.88 22.97
C SER A 32 -20.48 -6.99 21.74
N ASN A 33 -21.57 -6.80 21.01
CA ASN A 33 -21.62 -6.03 19.78
C ASN A 33 -21.57 -4.53 20.13
N GLY A 34 -20.45 -4.12 20.79
CA GLY A 34 -20.24 -2.77 21.28
C GLY A 34 -20.21 -1.76 20.15
N ILE A 35 -20.53 -0.52 20.49
CA ILE A 35 -20.44 0.62 19.58
C ILE A 35 -18.96 0.95 19.36
N ALA A 36 -18.53 1.09 18.10
CA ALA A 36 -17.20 1.56 17.70
C ALA A 36 -17.20 3.07 17.43
N ALA A 37 -18.23 3.58 16.74
CA ALA A 37 -18.43 5.01 16.54
C ALA A 37 -19.92 5.34 16.36
N VAL A 38 -20.24 6.63 16.50
CA VAL A 38 -21.52 7.22 16.12
C VAL A 38 -21.26 8.42 15.20
N VAL A 39 -21.89 8.43 14.04
CA VAL A 39 -21.77 9.49 13.02
C VAL A 39 -23.15 10.06 12.72
N ASN A 40 -23.42 11.30 13.11
CA ASN A 40 -24.73 11.95 12.92
C ASN A 40 -25.91 11.10 13.40
N GLY A 41 -25.74 10.35 14.49
CA GLY A 41 -26.74 9.43 15.05
C GLY A 41 -26.70 8.00 14.49
N ASN A 42 -26.00 7.74 13.38
CA ASN A 42 -25.81 6.38 12.86
C ASN A 42 -24.72 5.66 13.64
N VAL A 43 -24.99 4.42 14.07
CA VAL A 43 -24.08 3.59 14.86
C VAL A 43 -23.21 2.74 13.92
N ILE A 44 -21.91 2.76 14.17
CA ILE A 44 -20.94 1.80 13.63
C ILE A 44 -20.57 0.85 14.77
N THR A 45 -20.73 -0.44 14.54
CA THR A 45 -20.49 -1.47 15.55
C THR A 45 -19.06 -2.02 15.48
N LYS A 46 -18.57 -2.58 16.59
CA LYS A 46 -17.28 -3.31 16.60
C LYS A 46 -17.30 -4.53 15.68
N SER A 47 -18.47 -5.15 15.47
CA SER A 47 -18.62 -6.24 14.51
C SER A 47 -18.36 -5.77 13.08
N GLU A 48 -18.95 -4.64 12.67
CA GLU A 48 -18.72 -4.09 11.32
C GLU A 48 -17.25 -3.79 11.07
N VAL A 49 -16.53 -3.28 12.08
CA VAL A 49 -15.07 -3.05 11.95
C VAL A 49 -14.33 -4.39 11.81
N ARG A 50 -14.64 -5.42 12.61
CA ARG A 50 -14.02 -6.74 12.49
C ARG A 50 -14.29 -7.37 11.12
N ASP A 51 -15.55 -7.34 10.69
CA ASP A 51 -15.96 -7.93 9.42
C ASP A 51 -15.23 -7.26 8.24
N ALA A 52 -15.00 -5.93 8.32
CA ALA A 52 -14.27 -5.17 7.31
C ALA A 52 -12.79 -5.55 7.17
N VAL A 53 -12.17 -6.12 8.21
CA VAL A 53 -10.71 -6.42 8.24
C VAL A 53 -10.39 -7.91 8.37
N THR A 54 -11.38 -8.79 8.41
CA THR A 54 -11.20 -10.23 8.72
C THR A 54 -10.12 -10.87 7.83
N ALA A 55 -10.16 -10.65 6.52
CA ALA A 55 -9.17 -11.22 5.60
C ALA A 55 -7.76 -10.69 5.83
N GLN A 56 -7.63 -9.38 6.06
CA GLN A 56 -6.34 -8.74 6.32
C GLN A 56 -5.77 -9.15 7.69
N GLU A 57 -6.64 -9.32 8.72
CA GLU A 57 -6.20 -9.84 10.02
C GLU A 57 -5.63 -11.25 9.91
N GLN A 58 -6.27 -12.13 9.15
CA GLN A 58 -5.76 -13.49 8.92
C GLN A 58 -4.38 -13.48 8.24
N MET A 59 -4.22 -12.63 7.23
CA MET A 59 -2.92 -12.47 6.54
C MET A 59 -1.84 -11.95 7.50
N LEU A 60 -2.13 -10.94 8.32
CA LEU A 60 -1.18 -10.40 9.29
C LEU A 60 -0.79 -11.45 10.34
N ARG A 61 -1.75 -12.25 10.83
CA ARG A 61 -1.47 -13.35 11.76
C ARG A 61 -0.52 -14.39 11.17
N PHE A 62 -0.67 -14.69 9.89
CA PHE A 62 0.23 -15.60 9.19
C PHE A 62 1.62 -14.99 9.01
N GLN A 63 1.70 -13.73 8.57
CA GLN A 63 2.98 -13.05 8.29
C GLN A 63 3.79 -12.76 9.56
N LEU A 64 3.12 -12.41 10.66
CA LEU A 64 3.75 -11.96 11.90
C LEU A 64 3.61 -13.00 13.03
N GLN A 65 3.48 -14.28 12.69
CA GLN A 65 3.32 -15.36 13.68
C GLN A 65 4.48 -15.43 14.70
N ASN A 66 5.68 -14.99 14.31
CA ASN A 66 6.90 -15.01 15.13
C ASN A 66 7.19 -13.69 15.86
N ASP A 67 6.35 -12.65 15.66
CA ASP A 67 6.49 -11.35 16.34
C ASP A 67 5.13 -10.88 16.89
N PRO A 68 4.75 -11.35 18.11
CA PRO A 68 3.47 -10.98 18.71
C PRO A 68 3.33 -9.46 18.96
N ALA A 69 4.43 -8.76 19.24
CA ALA A 69 4.39 -7.33 19.52
C ALA A 69 4.12 -6.52 18.25
N ALA A 70 4.75 -6.88 17.12
CA ALA A 70 4.45 -6.29 15.82
C ALA A 70 3.02 -6.62 15.40
N LEU A 71 2.58 -7.87 15.56
CA LEU A 71 1.21 -8.27 15.24
C LEU A 71 0.16 -7.43 15.96
N GLN A 72 0.30 -7.23 17.27
CA GLN A 72 -0.65 -6.41 18.04
C GLN A 72 -0.71 -4.97 17.53
N ARG A 73 0.44 -4.36 17.23
CA ARG A 73 0.48 -3.00 16.67
C ARG A 73 -0.21 -2.91 15.32
N GLU A 74 0.10 -3.86 14.41
CA GLU A 74 -0.49 -3.85 13.06
C GLU A 74 -1.99 -4.14 13.08
N LEU A 75 -2.46 -5.04 13.95
CA LEU A 75 -3.90 -5.28 14.14
C LEU A 75 -4.62 -4.03 14.70
N ALA A 76 -4.01 -3.31 15.63
CA ALA A 76 -4.59 -2.08 16.16
C ALA A 76 -4.68 -1.00 15.07
N ASN A 77 -3.61 -0.79 14.29
CA ASN A 77 -3.57 0.13 13.16
C ASN A 77 -4.60 -0.22 12.09
N LEU A 78 -4.69 -1.49 11.72
CA LEU A 78 -5.64 -1.99 10.74
C LEU A 78 -7.09 -1.69 11.15
N ARG A 79 -7.44 -1.98 12.42
CA ARG A 79 -8.78 -1.71 12.95
C ARG A 79 -9.09 -0.22 13.05
N ALA A 80 -8.12 0.60 13.45
CA ALA A 80 -8.28 2.05 13.49
C ALA A 80 -8.55 2.61 12.09
N THR A 81 -7.77 2.20 11.09
CA THR A 81 -7.94 2.60 9.69
C THR A 81 -9.29 2.14 9.12
N ALA A 82 -9.72 0.92 9.46
CA ALA A 82 -11.03 0.41 9.05
C ALA A 82 -12.17 1.23 9.69
N LEU A 83 -12.06 1.57 10.97
CA LEU A 83 -13.05 2.41 11.63
C LEU A 83 -13.14 3.78 10.96
N ASP A 84 -12.01 4.40 10.64
CA ASP A 84 -11.99 5.69 9.92
C ASP A 84 -12.63 5.58 8.54
N SER A 85 -12.37 4.50 7.82
CA SER A 85 -13.02 4.24 6.52
C SER A 85 -14.54 4.04 6.64
N LEU A 86 -15.00 3.40 7.70
CA LEU A 86 -16.43 3.24 7.98
C LEU A 86 -17.08 4.57 8.38
N VAL A 87 -16.41 5.39 9.18
CA VAL A 87 -16.84 6.76 9.51
C VAL A 87 -16.98 7.59 8.24
N ASP A 88 -15.96 7.58 7.38
CA ASP A 88 -15.98 8.30 6.11
C ASP A 88 -17.13 7.84 5.20
N ARG A 89 -17.40 6.54 5.15
CA ARG A 89 -18.54 5.98 4.42
C ARG A 89 -19.87 6.55 4.95
N GLU A 90 -20.06 6.55 6.27
CA GLU A 90 -21.30 7.07 6.87
C GLU A 90 -21.45 8.57 6.66
N LEU A 91 -20.36 9.35 6.63
CA LEU A 91 -20.40 10.76 6.29
C LEU A 91 -20.91 11.01 4.86
N VAL A 92 -20.40 10.22 3.91
CA VAL A 92 -20.84 10.31 2.50
C VAL A 92 -22.29 9.90 2.33
N LEU A 93 -22.73 8.83 3.02
CA LEU A 93 -24.12 8.37 3.00
C LEU A 93 -25.08 9.43 3.61
N ALA A 94 -24.68 10.07 4.71
CA ALA A 94 -25.43 11.15 5.31
C ALA A 94 -25.56 12.35 4.36
N GLU A 95 -24.49 12.70 3.66
CA GLU A 95 -24.51 13.79 2.67
C GLU A 95 -25.39 13.45 1.48
N PHE A 96 -25.31 12.23 0.95
CA PHE A 96 -26.20 11.74 -0.11
C PHE A 96 -27.67 11.89 0.28
N LYS A 97 -28.02 11.47 1.50
CA LYS A 97 -29.38 11.62 2.06
C LYS A 97 -29.77 13.10 2.24
N ARG A 98 -28.84 13.93 2.76
CA ARG A 98 -29.05 15.38 2.95
C ARG A 98 -29.38 16.09 1.63
N LEU A 99 -28.78 15.64 0.53
CA LEU A 99 -29.05 16.17 -0.81
C LEU A 99 -30.38 15.70 -1.41
N GLY A 100 -31.14 14.86 -0.70
CA GLY A 100 -32.38 14.27 -1.22
C GLY A 100 -32.16 13.30 -2.38
N ALA A 101 -30.93 12.82 -2.56
CA ALA A 101 -30.59 11.90 -3.65
C ALA A 101 -31.10 10.49 -3.34
N VAL A 102 -31.46 9.75 -4.39
CA VAL A 102 -31.99 8.38 -4.28
C VAL A 102 -31.21 7.46 -5.22
N MET A 103 -30.77 6.33 -4.71
CA MET A 103 -30.20 5.24 -5.52
C MET A 103 -31.36 4.41 -6.09
N LYS A 104 -31.43 4.27 -7.41
CA LYS A 104 -32.47 3.45 -8.04
C LYS A 104 -32.18 1.97 -7.78
N ALA A 105 -33.19 1.24 -7.31
CA ALA A 105 -33.10 -0.19 -7.02
C ALA A 105 -32.56 -0.99 -8.22
N GLN A 106 -32.97 -0.63 -9.44
CA GLN A 106 -32.52 -1.25 -10.68
C GLN A 106 -31.00 -1.22 -10.85
N TRP A 107 -30.33 -0.12 -10.51
CA TRP A 107 -28.88 -0.02 -10.65
C TRP A 107 -28.14 -0.98 -9.70
N VAL A 108 -28.69 -1.14 -8.48
CA VAL A 108 -28.14 -2.10 -7.51
C VAL A 108 -28.37 -3.54 -7.98
N ASP A 109 -29.53 -3.83 -8.56
CA ASP A 109 -29.84 -5.14 -9.13
C ASP A 109 -28.94 -5.46 -10.32
N ASP A 110 -28.70 -4.50 -11.20
CA ASP A 110 -27.81 -4.63 -12.36
C ASP A 110 -26.36 -4.89 -11.91
N ASP A 111 -25.89 -4.19 -10.87
CA ASP A 111 -24.57 -4.41 -10.28
C ASP A 111 -24.43 -5.82 -9.68
N VAL A 112 -25.39 -6.26 -8.89
CA VAL A 112 -25.40 -7.62 -8.30
C VAL A 112 -25.47 -8.70 -9.39
N ASN A 113 -26.32 -8.52 -10.41
CA ASN A 113 -26.40 -9.45 -11.52
C ASN A 113 -25.10 -9.46 -12.36
N GLY A 114 -24.41 -8.32 -12.45
CA GLY A 114 -23.07 -8.23 -13.05
C GLY A 114 -22.06 -9.09 -12.29
N ILE A 115 -22.05 -9.00 -10.95
CA ILE A 115 -21.17 -9.84 -10.11
C ILE A 115 -21.48 -11.33 -10.30
N ILE A 116 -22.77 -11.71 -10.30
CA ILE A 116 -23.17 -13.10 -10.53
C ILE A 116 -22.69 -13.59 -11.89
N ARG A 117 -22.86 -12.79 -12.94
CA ARG A 117 -22.43 -13.15 -14.30
C ARG A 117 -20.91 -13.29 -14.40
N ASP A 118 -20.17 -12.31 -13.87
CA ASP A 118 -18.73 -12.20 -14.11
C ASP A 118 -17.91 -13.09 -13.16
N SER A 119 -18.35 -13.29 -11.92
CA SER A 119 -17.62 -14.07 -10.89
C SER A 119 -18.17 -15.50 -10.73
N PHE A 120 -19.45 -15.71 -10.99
CA PHE A 120 -20.13 -17.01 -10.82
C PHE A 120 -20.67 -17.58 -12.14
N LYS A 121 -20.28 -17.03 -13.30
CA LYS A 121 -20.71 -17.48 -14.63
C LYS A 121 -22.25 -17.52 -14.78
N GLY A 122 -22.95 -16.67 -14.06
CA GLY A 122 -24.42 -16.61 -14.03
C GLY A 122 -25.09 -17.58 -13.04
N ASP A 123 -24.32 -18.41 -12.33
CA ASP A 123 -24.85 -19.35 -11.34
C ASP A 123 -25.22 -18.62 -10.04
N ARG A 124 -26.53 -18.38 -9.88
CA ARG A 124 -27.09 -17.70 -8.73
C ARG A 124 -27.04 -18.55 -7.45
N ASP A 125 -27.14 -19.88 -7.58
CA ASP A 125 -27.12 -20.78 -6.43
C ASP A 125 -25.71 -20.88 -5.84
N ALA A 126 -24.68 -20.93 -6.71
CA ALA A 126 -23.29 -20.82 -6.29
C ALA A 126 -23.01 -19.50 -5.56
N PHE A 127 -23.52 -18.38 -6.06
CA PHE A 127 -23.41 -17.07 -5.40
C PHE A 127 -24.07 -17.07 -4.03
N VAL A 128 -25.31 -17.58 -3.90
CA VAL A 128 -26.03 -17.64 -2.60
C VAL A 128 -25.29 -18.53 -1.62
N LYS A 129 -24.78 -19.68 -2.07
CA LYS A 129 -23.99 -20.60 -1.25
C LYS A 129 -22.71 -19.95 -0.72
N GLU A 130 -22.00 -19.19 -1.57
CA GLU A 130 -20.79 -18.47 -1.18
C GLU A 130 -21.10 -17.38 -0.13
N LEU A 131 -22.17 -16.61 -0.31
CA LEU A 131 -22.60 -15.65 0.69
C LEU A 131 -22.92 -16.32 2.02
N ALA A 132 -23.60 -17.46 2.01
CA ALA A 132 -23.95 -18.21 3.20
C ALA A 132 -22.72 -18.69 3.99
N GLN A 133 -21.62 -19.05 3.32
CA GLN A 133 -20.35 -19.44 3.95
C GLN A 133 -19.74 -18.29 4.75
N THR A 134 -19.95 -17.05 4.32
CA THR A 134 -19.49 -15.84 5.03
C THR A 134 -20.53 -15.29 6.02
N GLY A 135 -21.64 -16.00 6.23
CA GLY A 135 -22.74 -15.55 7.09
C GLY A 135 -23.52 -14.34 6.54
N MET A 136 -23.40 -14.06 5.24
CA MET A 136 -24.04 -12.94 4.57
C MET A 136 -25.29 -13.39 3.83
N THR A 137 -26.39 -12.63 3.93
CA THR A 137 -27.60 -12.84 3.13
C THR A 137 -27.53 -12.01 1.84
N VAL A 138 -28.23 -12.43 0.80
CA VAL A 138 -28.38 -11.65 -0.44
C VAL A 138 -28.88 -10.23 -0.16
N LYS A 139 -29.82 -10.08 0.79
CA LYS A 139 -30.34 -8.76 1.20
C LYS A 139 -29.21 -7.88 1.77
N LYS A 140 -28.44 -8.40 2.74
CA LYS A 140 -27.30 -7.66 3.32
C LYS A 140 -26.24 -7.33 2.29
N PHE A 141 -25.95 -8.26 1.39
CA PHE A 141 -25.00 -8.03 0.29
C PHE A 141 -25.48 -6.88 -0.61
N ARG A 142 -26.76 -6.88 -0.98
CA ARG A 142 -27.38 -5.84 -1.79
C ARG A 142 -27.33 -4.46 -1.10
N GLU A 143 -27.64 -4.38 0.18
CA GLU A 143 -27.52 -3.15 0.98
C GLU A 143 -26.07 -2.65 1.04
N LEU A 144 -25.10 -3.55 1.17
CA LEU A 144 -23.68 -3.21 1.14
C LEU A 144 -23.27 -2.65 -0.23
N ARG A 145 -23.70 -3.30 -1.33
CA ARG A 145 -23.43 -2.83 -2.71
C ARG A 145 -24.03 -1.44 -2.94
N GLU A 146 -25.26 -1.21 -2.52
CA GLU A 146 -25.91 0.08 -2.60
C GLU A 146 -25.09 1.18 -1.91
N LYS A 147 -24.66 0.94 -0.66
CA LYS A 147 -23.79 1.88 0.08
C LYS A 147 -22.48 2.15 -0.66
N MET A 148 -21.84 1.12 -1.19
CA MET A 148 -20.59 1.26 -1.96
C MET A 148 -20.81 2.08 -3.24
N MET A 149 -21.88 1.82 -3.98
CA MET A 149 -22.22 2.56 -5.20
C MET A 149 -22.50 4.04 -4.91
N ILE A 150 -23.21 4.34 -3.82
CA ILE A 150 -23.45 5.72 -3.37
C ILE A 150 -22.13 6.44 -3.09
N VAL A 151 -21.24 5.80 -2.30
CA VAL A 151 -19.93 6.39 -1.97
C VAL A 151 -19.09 6.64 -3.22
N GLN A 152 -19.07 5.67 -4.13
CA GLN A 152 -18.35 5.80 -5.39
C GLN A 152 -18.90 6.91 -6.26
N ALA A 153 -20.24 6.98 -6.43
CA ALA A 153 -20.90 8.01 -7.22
C ALA A 153 -20.66 9.41 -6.64
N MET A 154 -20.75 9.56 -5.32
CA MET A 154 -20.53 10.84 -4.64
C MET A 154 -19.08 11.32 -4.78
N ARG A 155 -18.10 10.43 -4.58
CA ARG A 155 -16.67 10.74 -4.79
C ARG A 155 -16.37 11.04 -6.26
N GLY A 156 -16.93 10.25 -7.17
CA GLY A 156 -16.79 10.47 -8.61
C GLY A 156 -17.36 11.83 -9.04
N LYS A 157 -18.50 12.25 -8.49
CA LYS A 157 -19.07 13.58 -8.74
C LYS A 157 -18.12 14.69 -8.30
N GLN A 158 -17.51 14.58 -7.11
CA GLN A 158 -16.54 15.58 -6.64
C GLN A 158 -15.28 15.64 -7.52
N ALA A 159 -14.86 14.51 -8.07
CA ALA A 159 -13.68 14.42 -8.92
C ALA A 159 -13.94 14.84 -10.38
N ALA A 160 -15.20 14.86 -10.83
CA ALA A 160 -15.54 15.05 -12.26
C ALA A 160 -15.29 16.49 -12.77
N ASP A 161 -15.40 17.49 -11.89
CA ASP A 161 -15.33 18.91 -12.28
C ASP A 161 -13.90 19.47 -12.24
N GLN A 162 -12.86 18.61 -12.32
CA GLN A 162 -11.48 19.06 -12.29
C GLN A 162 -11.04 19.59 -13.65
N PRO A 163 -10.41 20.79 -13.71
CA PRO A 163 -9.82 21.26 -14.94
C PRO A 163 -8.68 20.35 -15.38
N PRO A 164 -8.50 20.14 -16.70
CA PRO A 164 -7.39 19.35 -17.22
C PRO A 164 -6.05 19.92 -16.75
N ALA A 165 -5.00 19.10 -16.81
CA ALA A 165 -3.65 19.55 -16.51
C ALA A 165 -3.23 20.65 -17.50
N THR A 166 -2.76 21.78 -16.97
CA THR A 166 -2.22 22.87 -17.78
C THR A 166 -0.82 22.52 -18.31
N PRO A 167 -0.35 23.12 -19.42
CA PRO A 167 1.00 22.90 -19.93
C PRO A 167 2.10 23.18 -18.90
N ASN A 168 1.93 24.20 -18.06
CA ASN A 168 2.90 24.53 -17.00
C ASN A 168 2.94 23.44 -15.91
N GLU A 169 1.79 22.93 -15.47
CA GLU A 169 1.74 21.82 -14.51
C GLU A 169 2.42 20.57 -15.07
N VAL A 170 2.22 20.27 -16.34
CA VAL A 170 2.87 19.14 -17.02
C VAL A 170 4.37 19.32 -17.07
N GLN A 171 4.86 20.52 -17.42
CA GLN A 171 6.29 20.84 -17.45
C GLN A 171 6.91 20.75 -16.06
N ASP A 172 6.26 21.31 -15.04
CA ASP A 172 6.72 21.30 -13.66
C ASP A 172 6.77 19.87 -13.10
N TYR A 173 5.72 19.08 -13.37
CA TYR A 173 5.66 17.67 -12.95
C TYR A 173 6.78 16.86 -13.59
N TYR A 174 7.01 17.05 -14.91
CA TYR A 174 8.10 16.42 -15.62
C TYR A 174 9.46 16.78 -15.01
N SER A 175 9.71 18.06 -14.79
CA SER A 175 10.99 18.54 -14.25
C SER A 175 11.28 17.99 -12.84
N LYS A 176 10.25 17.92 -11.99
CA LYS A 176 10.37 17.37 -10.62
C LYS A 176 10.58 15.85 -10.60
N ASN A 177 10.07 15.13 -11.59
CA ASN A 177 10.05 13.67 -11.62
C ASN A 177 10.94 13.07 -12.72
N VAL A 178 11.75 13.86 -13.42
CA VAL A 178 12.56 13.43 -14.57
C VAL A 178 13.44 12.21 -14.26
N ALA A 179 13.89 12.08 -13.03
CA ALA A 179 14.71 10.94 -12.59
C ALA A 179 13.97 9.60 -12.70
N GLN A 180 12.64 9.59 -12.56
CA GLN A 180 11.83 8.36 -12.64
C GLN A 180 11.72 7.84 -14.08
N TRP A 181 11.95 8.68 -15.08
CA TRP A 181 11.84 8.33 -16.51
C TRP A 181 13.18 8.19 -17.22
N ARG A 182 14.27 8.19 -16.46
CA ARG A 182 15.58 7.88 -17.00
C ARG A 182 15.69 6.38 -17.23
N SER A 183 16.33 6.02 -18.31
CA SER A 183 16.71 4.66 -18.63
C SER A 183 18.20 4.56 -18.86
N GLY A 184 18.80 3.46 -18.43
CA GLY A 184 20.23 3.26 -18.61
C GLY A 184 21.11 4.04 -17.60
N ASP A 185 20.52 4.45 -16.46
CA ASP A 185 21.34 4.93 -15.34
C ASP A 185 22.30 3.83 -14.92
N MET A 186 23.58 4.19 -14.75
CA MET A 186 24.63 3.31 -14.27
C MET A 186 25.24 3.90 -13.01
N ILE A 187 25.60 3.03 -12.10
CA ILE A 187 26.24 3.41 -10.84
C ILE A 187 27.53 2.61 -10.67
N LYS A 188 28.54 3.26 -10.11
CA LYS A 188 29.74 2.61 -9.58
C LYS A 188 29.65 2.66 -8.06
N ILE A 189 29.77 1.51 -7.42
CA ILE A 189 29.64 1.38 -5.97
C ILE A 189 30.83 0.62 -5.40
N SER A 190 31.02 0.79 -4.08
CA SER A 190 31.85 -0.08 -3.27
C SER A 190 30.98 -0.73 -2.18
N THR A 191 31.25 -1.98 -1.84
CA THR A 191 30.48 -2.74 -0.84
C THR A 191 31.35 -3.26 0.29
N ILE A 192 30.76 -3.36 1.49
CA ILE A 192 31.30 -4.12 2.62
C ILE A 192 30.24 -5.15 2.99
N THR A 193 30.58 -6.42 2.85
CA THR A 193 29.68 -7.55 3.08
C THR A 193 30.09 -8.32 4.32
N ILE A 194 29.22 -8.40 5.32
CA ILE A 194 29.45 -9.08 6.59
C ILE A 194 28.43 -10.22 6.70
N PRO A 195 28.85 -11.48 6.57
CA PRO A 195 27.98 -12.65 6.67
C PRO A 195 27.27 -12.69 8.02
N LYS A 196 26.02 -13.10 8.05
CA LYS A 196 25.24 -13.30 9.29
C LYS A 196 25.80 -14.43 10.15
N PHE A 197 26.40 -15.43 9.50
CA PHE A 197 27.02 -16.58 10.12
C PHE A 197 28.41 -16.72 9.54
N SER A 198 29.46 -16.63 10.36
CA SER A 198 30.82 -16.89 9.97
C SER A 198 31.41 -18.06 10.82
N ALA A 199 32.44 -18.73 10.33
CA ALA A 199 33.06 -19.85 11.02
C ALA A 199 33.76 -19.35 12.29
N GLY A 200 33.08 -19.43 13.44
CA GLY A 200 33.63 -19.08 14.75
C GLY A 200 32.57 -19.16 15.84
N ALA A 201 32.94 -19.65 17.02
CA ALA A 201 32.02 -19.98 18.12
C ALA A 201 31.21 -18.78 18.70
N ALA A 202 31.54 -17.56 18.33
CA ALA A 202 30.89 -16.34 18.87
C ALA A 202 30.08 -15.56 17.83
N SER A 203 30.02 -15.97 16.56
CA SER A 203 29.33 -15.20 15.52
C SER A 203 27.87 -15.66 15.36
N ASN A 204 26.95 -14.85 15.83
CA ASN A 204 25.54 -14.97 15.55
C ASN A 204 25.08 -13.74 14.76
N SER A 205 23.92 -13.83 14.15
CA SER A 205 23.36 -12.75 13.32
C SER A 205 23.28 -11.39 14.04
N GLU A 206 23.04 -11.38 15.35
CA GLU A 206 22.95 -10.14 16.12
C GLU A 206 24.33 -9.50 16.36
N SER A 207 25.37 -10.30 16.65
CA SER A 207 26.75 -9.78 16.79
C SER A 207 27.27 -9.22 15.47
N GLN A 208 26.96 -9.88 14.33
CA GLN A 208 27.33 -9.41 13.00
C GLN A 208 26.59 -8.13 12.61
N ARG A 209 25.33 -7.99 13.02
CA ARG A 209 24.57 -6.75 12.84
C ARG A 209 25.21 -5.58 13.59
N LYS A 210 25.61 -5.79 14.84
CA LYS A 210 26.31 -4.77 15.63
C LYS A 210 27.63 -4.37 14.99
N LEU A 211 28.41 -5.35 14.53
CA LEU A 211 29.67 -5.10 13.81
C LEU A 211 29.42 -4.25 12.56
N ALA A 212 28.41 -4.59 11.74
CA ALA A 212 28.07 -3.77 10.57
C ALA A 212 27.70 -2.33 10.93
N GLN A 213 26.94 -2.13 12.01
CA GLN A 213 26.59 -0.79 12.53
C GLN A 213 27.81 -0.01 13.02
N GLU A 214 28.74 -0.67 13.71
CA GLU A 214 30.00 -0.05 14.16
C GLU A 214 30.87 0.37 12.97
N ILE A 215 31.00 -0.50 11.97
CA ILE A 215 31.74 -0.21 10.73
C ILE A 215 31.13 1.00 10.03
N ARG A 216 29.80 1.01 9.84
CA ARG A 216 29.11 2.15 9.28
C ARG A 216 29.38 3.43 10.10
N GLY A 217 29.35 3.34 11.41
CA GLY A 217 29.65 4.48 12.28
C GLY A 217 31.07 5.04 12.10
N LYS A 218 32.09 4.19 11.83
CA LYS A 218 33.44 4.59 11.49
C LYS A 218 33.50 5.28 10.12
N LEU A 219 32.83 4.72 9.12
CA LEU A 219 32.77 5.28 7.76
C LEU A 219 32.13 6.68 7.76
N LEU A 220 31.03 6.88 8.49
CA LEU A 220 30.40 8.18 8.63
C LEU A 220 31.27 9.23 9.36
N LYS A 221 32.27 8.79 10.13
CA LYS A 221 33.28 9.64 10.79
C LYS A 221 34.50 9.88 9.91
N GLY A 222 34.50 9.43 8.65
CA GLY A 222 35.56 9.66 7.68
C GLY A 222 36.60 8.55 7.56
N ALA A 223 36.34 7.35 8.07
CA ALA A 223 37.20 6.23 7.79
C ALA A 223 37.20 5.91 6.27
N ASP A 224 38.34 5.53 5.75
CA ASP A 224 38.49 5.16 4.34
C ASP A 224 37.74 3.86 4.05
N PHE A 225 36.85 3.92 3.03
CA PHE A 225 35.98 2.79 2.70
C PHE A 225 36.76 1.58 2.19
N ALA A 226 37.72 1.81 1.30
CA ALA A 226 38.49 0.72 0.69
C ALA A 226 39.33 -0.02 1.73
N THR A 227 40.00 0.70 2.63
CA THR A 227 40.76 0.10 3.75
C THR A 227 39.84 -0.68 4.70
N THR A 228 38.64 -0.13 4.96
CA THR A 228 37.66 -0.80 5.81
C THR A 228 37.10 -2.04 5.13
N ALA A 229 36.84 -2.01 3.83
CA ALA A 229 36.40 -3.17 3.06
C ALA A 229 37.44 -4.29 3.09
N LYS A 230 38.73 -3.98 2.85
CA LYS A 230 39.82 -4.96 2.95
C LYS A 230 39.90 -5.61 4.31
N SER A 231 39.58 -4.88 5.37
CA SER A 231 39.70 -5.41 6.75
C SER A 231 38.49 -6.21 7.20
N TYR A 232 37.32 -5.95 6.71
CA TYR A 232 36.07 -6.47 7.27
C TYR A 232 35.15 -7.17 6.25
N SER A 233 35.25 -6.87 4.95
CA SER A 233 34.40 -7.51 3.94
C SER A 233 34.82 -8.96 3.73
N GLN A 234 33.83 -9.83 3.51
CA GLN A 234 34.02 -11.25 3.23
C GLN A 234 33.44 -11.65 1.86
N ASP A 235 33.32 -10.68 0.94
CA ASP A 235 32.97 -10.96 -0.43
C ASP A 235 34.21 -10.99 -1.37
N SER A 236 33.97 -11.32 -2.64
CA SER A 236 35.02 -11.42 -3.65
C SER A 236 35.69 -10.10 -4.00
N HIS A 237 35.10 -8.97 -3.63
CA HIS A 237 35.61 -7.61 -3.90
C HIS A 237 36.38 -7.01 -2.72
N ALA A 238 36.51 -7.75 -1.60
CA ALA A 238 37.18 -7.26 -0.39
C ALA A 238 38.62 -6.79 -0.66
N GLU A 239 39.41 -7.55 -1.43
CA GLU A 239 40.81 -7.24 -1.76
C GLU A 239 40.92 -5.98 -2.65
N ASP A 240 39.91 -5.71 -3.47
CA ASP A 240 39.81 -4.52 -4.31
C ASP A 240 39.15 -3.31 -3.57
N GLY A 241 39.09 -3.38 -2.24
CA GLY A 241 38.47 -2.33 -1.43
C GLY A 241 36.95 -2.28 -1.56
N GLY A 242 36.31 -3.38 -1.96
CA GLY A 242 34.88 -3.49 -2.18
C GLY A 242 34.38 -2.94 -3.50
N ALA A 243 35.26 -2.49 -4.38
CA ALA A 243 34.88 -1.77 -5.61
C ALA A 243 34.25 -2.66 -6.67
N TRP A 244 33.16 -2.17 -7.27
CA TRP A 244 32.49 -2.77 -8.41
C TRP A 244 32.63 -1.87 -9.64
N ASP A 245 32.57 -2.47 -10.82
CA ASP A 245 32.52 -1.70 -12.07
C ASP A 245 31.15 -1.08 -12.29
N TRP A 246 30.99 -0.31 -13.37
CA TRP A 246 29.72 0.30 -13.73
C TRP A 246 28.61 -0.74 -13.91
N MET A 247 27.53 -0.59 -13.16
CA MET A 247 26.39 -1.50 -13.21
C MET A 247 25.09 -0.74 -13.43
N GLY A 248 24.22 -1.30 -14.26
CA GLY A 248 22.83 -0.88 -14.38
C GLY A 248 21.96 -1.50 -13.28
N LYS A 249 20.79 -0.93 -13.05
CA LYS A 249 19.85 -1.37 -12.03
C LYS A 249 19.48 -2.85 -12.17
N GLU A 250 19.35 -3.34 -13.39
CA GLU A 250 18.96 -4.71 -13.74
C GLU A 250 20.05 -5.76 -13.44
N GLN A 251 21.27 -5.32 -13.21
CA GLN A 251 22.41 -6.19 -12.90
C GLN A 251 22.59 -6.43 -11.40
N MET A 252 21.80 -5.73 -10.58
CA MET A 252 21.88 -5.81 -9.13
C MET A 252 20.69 -6.57 -8.53
N LYS A 253 20.88 -7.17 -7.35
CA LYS A 253 19.75 -7.64 -6.53
C LYS A 253 18.80 -6.47 -6.25
N PRO A 254 17.46 -6.65 -6.31
CA PRO A 254 16.50 -5.55 -6.09
C PRO A 254 16.67 -4.81 -4.75
N SER A 255 17.03 -5.53 -3.68
CA SER A 255 17.31 -4.95 -2.36
C SER A 255 18.50 -3.98 -2.37
N ILE A 256 19.55 -4.32 -3.11
CA ILE A 256 20.77 -3.51 -3.27
C ILE A 256 20.50 -2.35 -4.23
N ALA A 257 19.90 -2.62 -5.39
CA ALA A 257 19.60 -1.62 -6.40
C ALA A 257 18.73 -0.49 -5.85
N SER A 258 17.70 -0.83 -5.06
CA SER A 258 16.80 0.16 -4.45
C SER A 258 17.51 1.13 -3.51
N VAL A 259 18.56 0.69 -2.84
CA VAL A 259 19.37 1.53 -1.95
C VAL A 259 20.42 2.30 -2.73
N ALA A 260 21.21 1.59 -3.58
CA ALA A 260 22.34 2.15 -4.30
C ALA A 260 21.92 3.36 -5.19
N PHE A 261 20.84 3.21 -5.97
CA PHE A 261 20.37 4.28 -6.88
C PHE A 261 19.67 5.45 -6.17
N ASN A 262 19.43 5.37 -4.87
CA ASN A 262 18.95 6.48 -4.04
C ASN A 262 20.08 7.24 -3.33
N LEU A 263 21.31 6.73 -3.36
CA LEU A 263 22.46 7.42 -2.81
C LEU A 263 22.92 8.55 -3.74
N LYS A 264 23.51 9.58 -3.14
CA LYS A 264 24.29 10.58 -3.86
C LYS A 264 25.73 10.10 -3.98
N THR A 265 26.46 10.60 -4.98
CA THR A 265 27.91 10.35 -5.09
C THR A 265 28.62 10.74 -3.78
N GLY A 266 29.44 9.84 -3.26
CA GLY A 266 30.08 9.94 -1.96
C GLY A 266 29.20 9.53 -0.77
N GLY A 267 27.93 9.17 -1.01
CA GLY A 267 27.00 8.74 0.04
C GLY A 267 27.23 7.32 0.48
N ILE A 268 26.99 7.04 1.78
CA ILE A 268 27.08 5.72 2.41
C ILE A 268 25.67 5.31 2.85
N SER A 269 25.29 4.07 2.54
CA SER A 269 23.98 3.53 2.89
C SER A 269 23.81 3.26 4.38
N ASP A 270 22.56 3.05 4.79
CA ASP A 270 22.27 2.28 5.99
C ASP A 270 22.73 0.83 5.83
N VAL A 271 22.81 0.09 6.96
CA VAL A 271 23.10 -1.34 6.92
C VAL A 271 21.93 -2.08 6.29
N ILE A 272 22.14 -2.65 5.12
CA ILE A 272 21.15 -3.45 4.40
C ILE A 272 21.13 -4.85 5.00
N ASN A 273 19.95 -5.29 5.43
CA ASN A 273 19.74 -6.64 5.93
C ASN A 273 19.34 -7.56 4.75
N ASP A 274 20.33 -8.15 4.09
CA ASP A 274 20.11 -9.18 3.04
C ASP A 274 19.90 -10.56 3.68
N GLN A 275 19.53 -11.56 2.88
CA GLN A 275 19.21 -12.91 3.40
C GLN A 275 20.40 -13.55 4.15
N GLU A 276 21.61 -13.42 3.61
CA GLU A 276 22.81 -14.11 4.11
C GLU A 276 23.82 -13.18 4.79
N ALA A 277 23.70 -11.86 4.59
CA ALA A 277 24.68 -10.89 5.04
C ALA A 277 24.09 -9.54 5.42
N TYR A 278 24.87 -8.75 6.13
CA TYR A 278 24.70 -7.32 6.29
C TYR A 278 25.61 -6.58 5.31
N ILE A 279 25.05 -5.67 4.52
CA ILE A 279 25.78 -5.00 3.44
C ILE A 279 25.75 -3.50 3.67
N ILE A 280 26.90 -2.83 3.50
CA ILE A 280 27.05 -1.39 3.48
C ILE A 280 27.52 -1.00 2.08
N ILE A 281 26.92 0.01 1.49
CA ILE A 281 27.23 0.47 0.15
C ILE A 281 27.75 1.91 0.23
N ALA A 282 28.83 2.21 -0.50
CA ALA A 282 29.21 3.55 -0.88
C ALA A 282 28.92 3.78 -2.36
N CYS A 283 28.41 4.95 -2.71
CA CYS A 283 28.22 5.36 -4.08
C CYS A 283 29.45 6.13 -4.56
N ASP A 284 30.27 5.54 -5.43
CA ASP A 284 31.50 6.15 -5.95
C ASP A 284 31.21 7.14 -7.07
N ALA A 285 30.32 6.76 -8.00
CA ALA A 285 29.94 7.62 -9.13
C ALA A 285 28.60 7.20 -9.74
N ILE A 286 27.90 8.15 -10.36
CA ILE A 286 26.64 7.92 -11.07
C ILE A 286 26.76 8.47 -12.49
N LYS A 287 26.36 7.69 -13.49
CA LYS A 287 26.11 8.13 -14.86
C LYS A 287 24.62 8.09 -15.10
N TYR A 288 24.03 9.24 -15.37
CA TYR A 288 22.60 9.31 -15.66
C TYR A 288 22.33 8.98 -17.12
N GLY A 289 21.41 8.09 -17.36
CA GLY A 289 20.90 7.78 -18.67
C GLY A 289 19.98 8.88 -19.20
N ASN A 290 19.49 8.70 -20.42
CA ASN A 290 18.57 9.65 -21.03
C ASN A 290 17.16 9.51 -20.42
N ALA A 291 16.59 10.65 -20.06
CA ALA A 291 15.17 10.68 -19.67
C ALA A 291 14.30 10.59 -20.94
N LYS A 292 13.18 9.87 -20.84
CA LYS A 292 12.17 9.87 -21.89
C LYS A 292 11.67 11.29 -22.13
N PRO A 293 11.54 11.74 -23.38
CA PRO A 293 11.10 13.10 -23.70
C PRO A 293 9.74 13.43 -23.11
N LEU A 294 9.52 14.66 -22.68
CA LEU A 294 8.23 15.13 -22.17
C LEU A 294 7.06 14.77 -23.11
N LYS A 295 7.27 14.84 -24.42
CA LYS A 295 6.24 14.50 -25.40
C LYS A 295 5.72 13.07 -25.24
N GLU A 296 6.57 12.12 -24.94
CA GLU A 296 6.19 10.71 -24.71
C GLU A 296 5.51 10.52 -23.35
N MET A 297 5.99 11.24 -22.34
CA MET A 297 5.49 11.12 -20.97
C MET A 297 4.22 11.92 -20.70
N ARG A 298 3.87 12.86 -21.59
CA ARG A 298 2.73 13.75 -21.40
C ARG A 298 1.44 13.03 -21.01
N PRO A 299 0.98 11.94 -21.67
CA PRO A 299 -0.29 11.29 -21.30
C PRO A 299 -0.26 10.66 -19.91
N GLU A 300 0.90 10.18 -19.47
CA GLU A 300 1.09 9.62 -18.14
C GLU A 300 1.09 10.72 -17.08
N ILE A 301 1.78 11.81 -17.35
CA ILE A 301 1.84 12.98 -16.47
C ILE A 301 0.47 13.62 -16.31
N GLU A 302 -0.27 13.81 -17.38
CA GLU A 302 -1.63 14.37 -17.34
C GLU A 302 -2.57 13.49 -16.49
N ARG A 303 -2.44 12.17 -16.60
CA ARG A 303 -3.18 11.23 -15.73
C ARG A 303 -2.76 11.33 -14.27
N ALA A 304 -1.47 11.44 -13.98
CA ALA A 304 -0.95 11.58 -12.62
C ALA A 304 -1.46 12.90 -11.98
N ILE A 305 -1.31 14.02 -12.68
CA ILE A 305 -1.81 15.32 -12.21
C ILE A 305 -3.33 15.30 -12.00
N SER A 306 -4.09 14.71 -12.92
CA SER A 306 -5.55 14.57 -12.78
C SER A 306 -5.91 13.73 -11.55
N SER A 307 -5.18 12.65 -11.30
CA SER A 307 -5.36 11.80 -10.11
C SER A 307 -5.06 12.56 -8.82
N GLU A 308 -3.96 13.33 -8.78
CA GLU A 308 -3.59 14.15 -7.61
C GLU A 308 -4.63 15.25 -7.34
N LYS A 309 -5.08 15.96 -8.38
CA LYS A 309 -6.15 16.96 -8.27
C LYS A 309 -7.44 16.36 -7.75
N SER A 310 -7.85 15.23 -8.31
CA SER A 310 -9.06 14.52 -7.89
C SER A 310 -8.98 14.08 -6.43
N LYS A 311 -7.82 13.55 -6.03
CA LYS A 311 -7.57 13.17 -4.64
C LYS A 311 -7.67 14.37 -3.71
N ALA A 312 -7.01 15.47 -4.02
CA ALA A 312 -7.02 16.69 -3.20
C ALA A 312 -8.43 17.25 -3.01
N VAL A 313 -9.26 17.24 -4.06
CA VAL A 313 -10.66 17.71 -3.98
C VAL A 313 -11.50 16.76 -3.12
N ILE A 314 -11.34 15.45 -3.29
CA ILE A 314 -12.05 14.48 -2.47
C ILE A 314 -11.65 14.64 -1.00
N ASP A 315 -10.35 14.78 -0.69
CA ASP A 315 -9.85 14.97 0.66
C ASP A 315 -10.42 16.25 1.30
N ASN A 316 -10.38 17.38 0.59
CA ASN A 316 -10.95 18.65 1.04
C ASN A 316 -12.48 18.56 1.27
N TRP A 317 -13.18 17.88 0.38
CA TRP A 317 -14.61 17.63 0.54
C TRP A 317 -14.89 16.77 1.78
N MET A 318 -14.13 15.68 1.98
CA MET A 318 -14.27 14.83 3.15
C MET A 318 -14.00 15.59 4.45
N ASP A 319 -12.98 16.46 4.46
CA ASP A 319 -12.70 17.32 5.62
C ASP A 319 -13.85 18.29 5.90
N GLY A 320 -14.47 18.83 4.85
CA GLY A 320 -15.69 19.62 4.97
C GLY A 320 -16.85 18.82 5.57
N LEU A 321 -17.02 17.55 5.19
CA LEU A 321 -18.02 16.65 5.79
C LEU A 321 -17.73 16.41 7.27
N ARG A 322 -16.48 16.11 7.63
CA ARG A 322 -16.08 15.87 9.03
C ARG A 322 -16.35 17.10 9.92
N LYS A 323 -15.98 18.30 9.45
CA LYS A 323 -16.15 19.56 10.21
C LYS A 323 -17.61 19.90 10.53
N ARG A 324 -18.57 19.51 9.68
CA ARG A 324 -20.01 19.77 9.89
C ARG A 324 -20.79 18.59 10.47
N SER A 325 -20.11 17.53 10.85
CA SER A 325 -20.73 16.30 11.36
C SER A 325 -20.39 16.07 12.83
N VAL A 326 -21.31 15.42 13.53
CA VAL A 326 -21.07 14.95 14.91
C VAL A 326 -20.51 13.53 14.84
N ILE A 327 -19.23 13.38 15.20
CA ILE A 327 -18.52 12.10 15.20
C ILE A 327 -18.06 11.80 16.62
N LYS A 328 -18.50 10.66 17.17
CA LYS A 328 -18.03 10.14 18.47
C LYS A 328 -17.43 8.76 18.25
N LYS A 329 -16.12 8.61 18.52
CA LYS A 329 -15.41 7.32 18.48
C LYS A 329 -15.28 6.77 19.90
N TYR A 330 -15.53 5.49 20.07
CA TYR A 330 -15.38 4.75 21.32
C TYR A 330 -14.22 3.78 21.14
N GLY A 331 -13.37 3.62 22.17
CA GLY A 331 -12.21 2.73 22.10
C GLY A 331 -12.55 1.31 21.64
N TYR A 332 -11.58 0.64 21.04
CA TYR A 332 -11.72 -0.73 20.51
C TYR A 332 -11.37 -1.76 21.57
#